data_1606b4b6003dd1d5b89ffecc334ae1fb
#
_entry.id   1606b4b6003dd1d5b89ffecc334ae1fb
#
_cell.length_a   1.000
_cell.length_b   1.000
_cell.length_c   1.000
_cell.angle_alpha   90.00
_cell.angle_beta   90.00
_cell.angle_gamma   90.00
#
_symmetry.space_group_name_H-M   'P 1'
#
loop_
_entity.id
_entity.type
_entity.pdbx_description
1 polymer ?
#
loop_
_entity_poly.entity_id
_entity_poly.type
_entity_poly.pdbx_seq_one_letter_code
_entity_poly.pdbx_strand_id
1 'polypeptide(L)'
;MKGDSEMVEETIMLQSIDDVKSFATIANKKKYDVDIVSGKYLINAKSIMGIFSLDLTHPLNVVAYNDGDDNFLEEIDRFIYRPEENK
;
A
#
# COMPACT_ATOMS: atom_id res chain seq x y z
N MET A 1 7.59 -23.75 3.21
CA MET A 1 7.13 -23.66 3.24
C MET A 1 6.65 -22.97 3.06
N LYS A 2 6.66 -22.68 2.89
CA LYS A 2 6.19 -22.12 2.79
C LYS A 2 5.39 -21.71 3.01
N GLY A 3 5.47 -21.44 3.05
CA GLY A 3 4.74 -21.03 3.13
C GLY A 3 4.02 -20.35 3.54
N ASP A 4 4.03 -20.43 3.71
CA ASP A 4 3.17 -19.94 4.31
C ASP A 4 3.08 -18.55 4.36
N SER A 5 2.90 -17.85 4.78
CA SER A 5 2.51 -16.56 4.91
C SER A 5 3.34 -15.67 4.13
N GLU A 6 3.03 -15.54 2.96
CA GLU A 6 3.71 -14.65 2.10
C GLU A 6 3.07 -13.30 2.27
N MET A 7 3.79 -12.36 2.83
CA MET A 7 3.34 -11.00 2.93
C MET A 7 4.35 -10.10 2.26
N VAL A 8 3.85 -9.13 1.52
CA VAL A 8 4.69 -8.13 0.88
C VAL A 8 4.47 -6.83 1.62
N GLU A 9 5.53 -6.23 2.11
CA GLU A 9 5.45 -4.98 2.86
C GLU A 9 6.27 -3.91 2.19
N GLU A 10 5.70 -2.72 2.09
CA GLU A 10 6.41 -1.58 1.53
C GLU A 10 5.95 -0.31 2.21
N THR A 11 6.82 0.69 2.17
CA THR A 11 6.49 2.02 2.64
C THR A 11 6.17 2.88 1.43
N ILE A 12 5.03 3.54 1.47
CA ILE A 12 4.60 4.36 0.33
C ILE A 12 4.30 5.77 0.80
N MET A 13 4.18 6.66 -0.17
CA MET A 13 3.80 8.05 0.06
C MET A 13 2.73 8.40 -0.95
N LEU A 14 1.58 8.86 -0.46
CA LEU A 14 0.48 9.28 -1.32
C LEU A 14 0.36 10.78 -1.19
N GLN A 15 0.59 11.49 -2.28
CA GLN A 15 0.76 12.94 -2.23
C GLN A 15 -0.40 13.72 -2.79
N SER A 16 -1.38 13.06 -3.37
CA SER A 16 -2.51 13.76 -3.96
C SER A 16 -3.74 12.88 -3.87
N ILE A 17 -4.90 13.51 -4.11
CA ILE A 17 -6.14 12.76 -4.18
C ILE A 17 -6.06 11.70 -5.27
N ASP A 18 -5.45 12.05 -6.41
CA ASP A 18 -5.30 11.09 -7.48
C ASP A 18 -4.44 9.91 -7.09
N ASP A 19 -3.39 10.16 -6.30
CA ASP A 19 -2.56 9.06 -5.82
C ASP A 19 -3.38 8.10 -4.98
N VAL A 20 -4.22 8.63 -4.09
CA VAL A 20 -5.05 7.79 -3.25
C VAL A 20 -6.00 6.96 -4.10
N LYS A 21 -6.65 7.59 -5.07
CA LYS A 21 -7.58 6.86 -5.92
C LYS A 21 -6.89 5.79 -6.74
N SER A 22 -5.72 6.11 -7.29
CA SER A 22 -4.98 5.15 -8.09
C SER A 22 -4.53 3.98 -7.24
N PHE A 23 -4.01 4.26 -6.05
CA PHE A 23 -3.56 3.19 -5.18
C PHE A 23 -4.72 2.28 -4.78
N ALA A 24 -5.85 2.87 -4.39
CA ALA A 24 -7.01 2.08 -4.01
C ALA A 24 -7.53 1.24 -5.18
N THR A 25 -7.46 1.78 -6.39
CA THR A 25 -7.88 1.04 -7.56
C THR A 25 -6.99 -0.20 -7.77
N ILE A 26 -5.69 -0.03 -7.61
CA ILE A 26 -4.78 -1.16 -7.72
C ILE A 26 -5.12 -2.21 -6.67
N ALA A 27 -5.30 -1.77 -5.43
CA ALA A 27 -5.60 -2.71 -4.35
C ALA A 27 -6.91 -3.44 -4.60
N ASN A 28 -7.90 -2.73 -5.16
CA ASN A 28 -9.21 -3.33 -5.39
C ASN A 28 -9.20 -4.40 -6.47
N LYS A 29 -8.19 -4.40 -7.32
CA LYS A 29 -8.09 -5.44 -8.34
C LYS A 29 -7.60 -6.76 -7.78
N LYS A 30 -7.11 -6.76 -6.55
CA LYS A 30 -6.49 -7.95 -5.99
C LYS A 30 -7.53 -8.75 -5.22
N LYS A 31 -7.38 -10.06 -5.25
CA LYS A 31 -8.29 -10.93 -4.53
C LYS A 31 -7.89 -11.12 -3.08
N TYR A 32 -6.65 -10.81 -2.77
CA TYR A 32 -6.17 -10.89 -1.39
C TYR A 32 -6.36 -9.56 -0.70
N ASP A 33 -6.18 -9.56 0.61
CA ASP A 33 -6.30 -8.35 1.40
C ASP A 33 -5.05 -7.50 1.26
N VAL A 34 -5.25 -6.20 1.27
CA VAL A 34 -4.16 -5.23 1.30
C VAL A 34 -4.50 -4.24 2.40
N ASP A 35 -3.60 -4.09 3.36
CA ASP A 35 -3.83 -3.20 4.49
C ASP A 35 -2.80 -2.09 4.49
N ILE A 36 -3.17 -0.98 5.11
CA ILE A 36 -2.25 0.11 5.40
C ILE A 36 -2.15 0.24 6.90
N VAL A 37 -0.93 0.22 7.40
CA VAL A 37 -0.67 0.38 8.82
C VAL A 37 -0.04 1.75 9.02
N SER A 38 -0.66 2.56 9.87
CA SER A 38 -0.18 3.89 10.16
C SER A 38 -0.30 4.12 11.66
N GLY A 39 0.83 4.02 12.37
CA GLY A 39 0.81 4.11 13.80
C GLY A 39 -0.06 3.03 14.41
N LYS A 40 -1.11 3.43 15.08
CA LYS A 40 -2.02 2.50 15.73
C LYS A 40 -3.15 2.04 14.82
N TYR A 41 -3.22 2.55 13.61
CA TYR A 41 -4.36 2.32 12.75
C TYR A 41 -4.03 1.27 11.71
N LEU A 42 -5.00 0.42 11.46
CA LEU A 42 -4.93 -0.58 10.40
C LEU A 42 -6.15 -0.35 9.52
N ILE A 43 -5.90 0.01 8.28
CA ILE A 43 -6.94 0.44 7.35
C ILE A 43 -6.91 -0.47 6.14
N ASN A 44 -8.09 -0.83 5.65
CA ASN A 44 -8.19 -1.60 4.41
C ASN A 44 -7.80 -0.70 3.24
N ALA A 45 -6.75 -1.08 2.52
CA ALA A 45 -6.25 -0.26 1.43
C ALA A 45 -7.23 -0.17 0.26
N LYS A 46 -8.26 -1.00 0.26
CA LYS A 46 -9.28 -0.95 -0.79
C LYS A 46 -10.33 0.11 -0.49
N SER A 47 -10.26 0.74 0.68
CA SER A 47 -11.25 1.73 1.09
C SER A 47 -10.66 3.12 0.90
N ILE A 48 -11.15 3.84 -0.09
CA ILE A 48 -10.69 5.21 -0.33
C ILE A 48 -10.97 6.07 0.90
N MET A 49 -12.15 5.92 1.48
CA MET A 49 -12.49 6.73 2.65
C MET A 49 -11.60 6.41 3.83
N GLY A 50 -11.26 5.13 3.99
CA GLY A 50 -10.35 4.75 5.06
C GLY A 50 -8.99 5.40 4.89
N ILE A 51 -8.48 5.41 3.67
CA ILE A 51 -7.18 6.01 3.42
C ILE A 51 -7.22 7.51 3.72
N PHE A 52 -8.29 8.18 3.32
CA PHE A 52 -8.40 9.62 3.56
C PHE A 52 -8.52 9.96 5.04
N SER A 53 -8.84 8.98 5.88
CA SER A 53 -8.90 9.25 7.32
C SER A 53 -7.53 9.28 7.96
N LEU A 54 -6.49 8.92 7.21
CA LEU A 54 -5.13 8.89 7.73
C LEU A 54 -4.43 10.23 7.49
N ASP A 55 -3.33 10.42 8.22
CA ASP A 55 -2.49 11.58 8.00
C ASP A 55 -1.58 11.27 6.82
N LEU A 56 -1.91 11.80 5.66
CA LEU A 56 -1.19 11.48 4.44
C LEU A 56 0.07 12.30 4.25
N THR A 57 0.42 13.13 5.22
CA THR A 57 1.68 13.87 5.14
C THR A 57 2.87 13.02 5.53
N HIS A 58 2.61 11.80 6.00
CA HIS A 58 3.66 10.87 6.42
C HIS A 58 3.65 9.63 5.55
N PRO A 59 4.79 8.95 5.44
CA PRO A 59 4.80 7.67 4.74
C PRO A 59 3.89 6.65 5.44
N LEU A 60 3.37 5.74 4.66
CA LEU A 60 2.46 4.73 5.14
C LEU A 60 3.03 3.35 4.85
N ASN A 61 2.77 2.39 5.74
CA ASN A 61 3.20 1.02 5.51
C ASN A 61 2.07 0.23 4.89
N VAL A 62 2.37 -0.46 3.80
CA VAL A 62 1.42 -1.29 3.10
C VAL A 62 1.78 -2.74 3.31
N VAL A 63 0.78 -3.54 3.63
CA VAL A 63 0.96 -4.98 3.77
C VAL A 63 -0.01 -5.67 2.83
N ALA A 64 0.51 -6.40 1.87
CA ALA A 64 -0.30 -7.14 0.92
C ALA A 64 -0.13 -8.63 1.22
N TYR A 65 -1.24 -9.33 1.37
CA TYR A 65 -1.23 -10.73 1.79
C TYR A 65 -1.29 -11.64 0.58
N ASN A 66 -0.42 -11.38 -0.39
CA ASN A 66 -0.37 -12.22 -1.58
C ASN A 66 0.69 -13.29 -1.39
N ASP A 67 0.79 -14.18 -2.36
CA ASP A 67 1.78 -15.24 -2.29
C ASP A 67 3.00 -14.91 -3.14
N GLY A 68 3.15 -13.65 -3.54
CA GLY A 68 4.32 -13.24 -4.26
C GLY A 68 4.25 -13.45 -5.75
N ASP A 69 3.10 -13.85 -6.25
CA ASP A 69 2.99 -14.23 -7.64
C ASP A 69 2.43 -13.18 -8.56
N ASP A 70 2.22 -11.96 -8.11
CA ASP A 70 1.67 -11.00 -9.03
C ASP A 70 2.53 -9.75 -9.05
N ASN A 71 2.07 -8.76 -9.78
CA ASN A 71 2.86 -7.57 -10.05
C ASN A 71 2.57 -6.43 -9.09
N PHE A 72 2.08 -6.74 -7.89
CA PHE A 72 1.63 -5.67 -7.00
C PHE A 72 2.72 -4.63 -6.76
N LEU A 73 3.93 -5.07 -6.45
CA LEU A 73 5.02 -4.12 -6.18
C LEU A 73 5.34 -3.28 -7.40
N GLU A 74 5.27 -3.87 -8.58
CA GLU A 74 5.52 -3.09 -9.79
C GLU A 74 4.43 -2.07 -10.03
N GLU A 75 3.19 -2.44 -9.70
CA GLU A 75 2.07 -1.54 -9.93
C GLU A 75 2.07 -0.36 -8.99
N ILE A 76 2.61 -0.53 -7.79
CA ILE A 76 2.66 0.58 -6.83
C ILE A 76 4.03 1.24 -6.76
N ASP A 77 4.92 0.88 -7.68
CA ASP A 77 6.30 1.35 -7.61
C ASP A 77 6.40 2.86 -7.51
N ARG A 78 5.57 3.59 -8.23
CA ARG A 78 5.65 5.04 -8.23
C ARG A 78 5.26 5.65 -6.89
N PHE A 79 4.60 4.90 -6.03
CA PHE A 79 4.23 5.39 -4.72
C PHE A 79 5.24 5.01 -3.64
N ILE A 80 6.18 4.14 -3.94
CA ILE A 80 7.11 3.66 -2.93
C ILE A 80 7.99 4.81 -2.46
N TYR A 81 8.10 4.94 -1.15
CA TYR A 81 8.85 6.01 -0.53
C TYR A 81 10.33 5.70 -0.57
N ARG A 82 11.10 6.55 -1.24
CA ARG A 82 12.53 6.33 -1.39
C ARG A 82 13.27 7.62 -1.06
N PRO A 83 13.39 7.94 0.23
CA PRO A 83 13.96 9.24 0.60
C PRO A 83 15.38 9.43 0.11
N GLU A 84 16.12 8.36 -0.03
CA GLU A 84 17.52 8.51 -0.42
C GLU A 84 17.69 8.84 -1.88
N GLU A 85 16.64 8.71 -2.66
CA GLU A 85 16.72 9.02 -4.07
C GLU A 85 16.35 10.45 -4.37
N ASN A 86 16.06 11.22 -3.35
CA ASN A 86 15.63 12.59 -3.54
C ASN A 86 16.77 13.57 -3.53
N LYS A 87 17.95 13.11 -3.73
CA LYS A 87 19.10 14.00 -3.69
C LYS A 87 19.35 14.74 -4.94
#